data_80841669d169e289dcb297058bede961
#
_entry.id   80841669d169e289dcb297058bede961
#
_cell.length_a   1.000
_cell.length_b   1.000
_cell.length_c   1.000
_cell.angle_alpha   90.00
_cell.angle_beta   90.00
_cell.angle_gamma   90.00
#
_symmetry.space_group_name_H-M   'P 1'
#
loop_
_entity.id
_entity.type
_entity.pdbx_description
1 polymer ?
#
loop_
_entity_poly.entity_id
_entity_poly.type
_entity_poly.pdbx_seq_one_letter_code
_entity_poly.pdbx_strand_id
1 'polypeptide(L)'
;MGDLHVAVIGAGMGGLASALALAKHGIPCIDVYETASNLGFVGAGIQLAPNMARILDYLGCWESIAEEATDIKHAGIRRHNDNTELAHVDLSYILKEYGIPHMVGHRFSLADAILNACKKETAITFHFSTSCTGIKSWTPKPTITVKPREGEPYDVSADIVLAADGIKSVIRPQILKELNVEAEVTDSGQSAYRIMLTREQMTSDPEMLELLDSDQVTRWIGERRHIIAYPISNKNIYNISTAQPDVHFAAAPSATYTTRGSKADMLDNFKDFCPLVLRMLNLVPEGEVCEWKLRVHNPLPTWVRGSVALIGDACHPTLPHLNQGAAQAIEDAGVLAIVLSKLPDHSPDSINKALKVYEHVRKERAETLVALAAASGKTLHLGEGAAREERDKQFAALKDKGGPSPDKAVDAEVQKMILGTDVMRIANDEFEALFQKL
;
A
#
# COMPACT_ATOMS: atom_id res chain seq x y z
N MET A 1 27.17 -18.33 1.64
CA MET A 1 26.29 -17.97 2.76
C MET A 1 25.53 -19.26 3.11
N GLY A 2 25.95 -20.00 4.15
CA GLY A 2 25.29 -21.25 4.53
C GLY A 2 24.11 -20.96 5.44
N ASP A 3 23.02 -21.67 5.24
CA ASP A 3 21.96 -22.01 6.20
C ASP A 3 21.13 -20.91 6.87
N LEU A 4 21.13 -19.64 6.35
CA LEU A 4 20.23 -18.61 6.89
C LEU A 4 18.77 -18.95 6.55
N HIS A 5 17.96 -19.15 7.58
CA HIS A 5 16.53 -19.45 7.46
C HIS A 5 15.68 -18.21 7.83
N VAL A 6 14.82 -17.79 6.93
CA VAL A 6 13.90 -16.65 7.12
C VAL A 6 12.46 -17.11 7.09
N ALA A 7 11.69 -16.81 8.13
CA ALA A 7 10.24 -16.99 8.15
C ALA A 7 9.53 -15.65 7.86
N VAL A 8 8.72 -15.62 6.82
CA VAL A 8 7.89 -14.47 6.42
C VAL A 8 6.44 -14.75 6.80
N ILE A 9 5.84 -13.87 7.60
CA ILE A 9 4.47 -14.01 8.07
C ILE A 9 3.54 -13.11 7.25
N GLY A 10 2.70 -13.73 6.44
CA GLY A 10 1.79 -13.06 5.51
C GLY A 10 2.34 -13.00 4.08
N ALA A 11 1.51 -13.41 3.12
CA ALA A 11 1.80 -13.35 1.68
C ALA A 11 1.07 -12.16 0.99
N GLY A 12 0.94 -11.04 1.68
CA GLY A 12 0.59 -9.77 1.07
C GLY A 12 1.72 -9.23 0.19
N MET A 13 1.53 -8.08 -0.44
CA MET A 13 2.53 -7.49 -1.35
C MET A 13 3.90 -7.31 -0.69
N GLY A 14 3.93 -6.85 0.58
CA GLY A 14 5.20 -6.70 1.31
C GLY A 14 5.88 -8.05 1.59
N GLY A 15 5.11 -9.07 2.00
CA GLY A 15 5.66 -10.40 2.27
C GLY A 15 6.17 -11.11 1.02
N LEU A 16 5.38 -11.07 -0.07
CA LEU A 16 5.79 -11.62 -1.37
C LEU A 16 7.05 -10.92 -1.91
N ALA A 17 7.05 -9.57 -1.92
CA ALA A 17 8.20 -8.80 -2.38
C ALA A 17 9.44 -9.08 -1.52
N SER A 18 9.30 -9.21 -0.19
CA SER A 18 10.40 -9.55 0.71
C SER A 18 10.96 -10.95 0.43
N ALA A 19 10.09 -11.96 0.30
CA ALA A 19 10.53 -13.31 -0.02
C ALA A 19 11.29 -13.34 -1.36
N LEU A 20 10.75 -12.70 -2.40
CA LEU A 20 11.39 -12.62 -3.70
C LEU A 20 12.74 -11.89 -3.63
N ALA A 21 12.77 -10.72 -2.99
CA ALA A 21 13.97 -9.91 -2.87
C ALA A 21 15.09 -10.66 -2.13
N LEU A 22 14.77 -11.35 -1.04
CA LEU A 22 15.73 -12.16 -0.28
C LEU A 22 16.25 -13.34 -1.10
N ALA A 23 15.39 -14.06 -1.83
CA ALA A 23 15.81 -15.15 -2.70
C ALA A 23 16.76 -14.66 -3.80
N LYS A 24 16.45 -13.52 -4.44
CA LYS A 24 17.32 -12.86 -5.44
C LYS A 24 18.69 -12.42 -4.89
N HIS A 25 18.78 -12.20 -3.57
CA HIS A 25 20.04 -11.88 -2.88
C HIS A 25 20.72 -13.11 -2.26
N GLY A 26 20.27 -14.31 -2.60
CA GLY A 26 20.95 -15.56 -2.24
C GLY A 26 20.65 -16.09 -0.85
N ILE A 27 19.58 -15.67 -0.20
CA ILE A 27 19.08 -16.30 1.04
C ILE A 27 18.51 -17.69 0.66
N PRO A 28 19.03 -18.79 1.24
CA PRO A 28 18.79 -20.12 0.72
C PRO A 28 17.50 -20.79 1.20
N CYS A 29 16.91 -20.30 2.32
CA CYS A 29 15.73 -20.91 2.93
C CYS A 29 14.76 -19.83 3.40
N ILE A 30 13.59 -19.76 2.75
CA ILE A 30 12.55 -18.75 3.01
C ILE A 30 11.20 -19.46 3.08
N ASP A 31 10.61 -19.49 4.27
CA ASP A 31 9.28 -20.05 4.49
C ASP A 31 8.26 -18.91 4.61
N VAL A 32 7.23 -18.93 3.77
CA VAL A 32 6.15 -17.94 3.76
C VAL A 32 4.87 -18.55 4.30
N TYR A 33 4.38 -18.05 5.44
CA TYR A 33 3.16 -18.53 6.11
C TYR A 33 1.99 -17.61 5.81
N GLU A 34 0.92 -18.16 5.21
CA GLU A 34 -0.26 -17.39 4.81
C GLU A 34 -1.55 -18.05 5.32
N THR A 35 -2.40 -17.26 5.97
CA THR A 35 -3.67 -17.71 6.55
C THR A 35 -4.68 -18.12 5.48
N ALA A 36 -4.68 -17.46 4.34
CA ALA A 36 -5.56 -17.78 3.22
C ALA A 36 -5.13 -19.09 2.53
N SER A 37 -6.10 -19.80 1.98
CA SER A 37 -5.83 -21.04 1.20
C SER A 37 -5.26 -20.74 -0.18
N ASN A 38 -5.49 -19.54 -0.67
CA ASN A 38 -4.93 -19.01 -1.92
C ASN A 38 -4.88 -17.48 -1.82
N LEU A 39 -4.13 -16.85 -2.67
CA LEU A 39 -4.06 -15.40 -2.75
C LEU A 39 -5.17 -14.85 -3.66
N GLY A 40 -6.42 -14.99 -3.17
CA GLY A 40 -7.57 -14.34 -3.78
C GLY A 40 -7.56 -12.84 -3.46
N PHE A 41 -6.81 -12.07 -4.22
CA PHE A 41 -6.82 -10.61 -4.05
C PHE A 41 -8.16 -10.05 -4.52
N VAL A 42 -8.88 -9.40 -3.62
CA VAL A 42 -10.13 -8.71 -3.98
C VAL A 42 -9.80 -7.61 -4.99
N GLY A 43 -10.52 -7.61 -6.09
CA GLY A 43 -10.31 -6.69 -7.20
C GLY A 43 -10.39 -5.23 -6.76
N ALA A 44 -9.35 -4.47 -7.08
CA ALA A 44 -9.28 -3.01 -6.96
C ALA A 44 -8.14 -2.51 -7.84
N GLY A 45 -8.26 -1.27 -8.30
CA GLY A 45 -7.14 -0.59 -8.92
C GLY A 45 -6.04 -0.24 -7.92
N ILE A 46 -4.84 -0.10 -8.43
CA ILE A 46 -3.67 0.35 -7.69
C ILE A 46 -2.85 1.30 -8.57
N GLN A 47 -2.24 2.30 -7.95
CA GLN A 47 -1.29 3.16 -8.64
C GLN A 47 0.12 2.57 -8.52
N LEU A 48 0.81 2.52 -9.66
CA LEU A 48 2.12 1.92 -9.85
C LEU A 48 3.14 3.05 -10.07
N ALA A 49 3.63 3.58 -8.95
CA ALA A 49 4.54 4.72 -8.97
C ALA A 49 6.00 4.28 -9.23
N PRO A 50 6.85 5.13 -9.84
CA PRO A 50 8.25 4.82 -10.17
C PRO A 50 9.11 4.27 -9.03
N ASN A 51 8.91 4.73 -7.80
CA ASN A 51 9.66 4.22 -6.64
C ASN A 51 9.44 2.71 -6.41
N MET A 52 8.20 2.25 -6.55
CA MET A 52 7.85 0.83 -6.47
C MET A 52 8.29 0.07 -7.73
N ALA A 53 8.01 0.63 -8.90
CA ALA A 53 8.28 -0.01 -10.18
C ALA A 53 9.78 -0.31 -10.38
N ARG A 54 10.66 0.58 -9.93
CA ARG A 54 12.12 0.38 -9.95
C ARG A 54 12.56 -0.87 -9.18
N ILE A 55 11.94 -1.13 -8.04
CA ILE A 55 12.24 -2.32 -7.23
C ILE A 55 11.68 -3.57 -7.91
N LEU A 56 10.46 -3.50 -8.42
CA LEU A 56 9.84 -4.62 -9.14
C LEU A 56 10.59 -4.97 -10.44
N ASP A 57 11.15 -3.98 -11.11
CA ASP A 57 12.03 -4.17 -12.27
C ASP A 57 13.33 -4.88 -11.87
N TYR A 58 13.97 -4.42 -10.81
CA TYR A 58 15.14 -5.10 -10.23
C TYR A 58 14.84 -6.55 -9.83
N LEU A 59 13.62 -6.83 -9.34
CA LEU A 59 13.16 -8.18 -8.98
C LEU A 59 12.75 -9.03 -10.20
N GLY A 60 12.69 -8.44 -11.40
CA GLY A 60 12.37 -9.12 -12.65
C GLY A 60 10.90 -9.47 -12.84
N CYS A 61 10.00 -8.70 -12.22
CA CYS A 61 8.55 -8.90 -12.38
C CYS A 61 7.81 -7.66 -12.92
N TRP A 62 8.51 -6.56 -13.18
CA TRP A 62 7.89 -5.31 -13.66
C TRP A 62 7.28 -5.42 -15.06
N GLU A 63 7.98 -6.05 -16.01
CA GLU A 63 7.53 -6.13 -17.40
C GLU A 63 6.12 -6.71 -17.51
N SER A 64 5.85 -7.84 -16.87
CA SER A 64 4.52 -8.47 -16.88
C SER A 64 3.43 -7.62 -16.21
N ILE A 65 3.79 -6.78 -15.25
CA ILE A 65 2.87 -5.84 -14.61
C ILE A 65 2.57 -4.68 -15.56
N ALA A 66 3.59 -4.14 -16.21
CA ALA A 66 3.48 -2.99 -17.11
C ALA A 66 2.68 -3.31 -18.38
N GLU A 67 2.74 -4.55 -18.87
CA GLU A 67 1.95 -5.01 -20.05
C GLU A 67 0.43 -4.86 -19.86
N GLU A 68 -0.08 -5.06 -18.64
CA GLU A 68 -1.50 -4.94 -18.31
C GLU A 68 -1.86 -3.56 -17.74
N ALA A 69 -0.87 -2.77 -17.35
CA ALA A 69 -1.07 -1.47 -16.73
C ALA A 69 -1.46 -0.40 -17.77
N THR A 70 -2.04 0.68 -17.28
CA THR A 70 -2.37 1.86 -18.10
C THR A 70 -1.44 3.00 -17.72
N ASP A 71 -0.79 3.61 -18.70
CA ASP A 71 0.03 4.81 -18.52
C ASP A 71 -0.87 6.01 -18.25
N ILE A 72 -0.58 6.76 -17.20
CA ILE A 72 -1.34 7.94 -16.78
C ILE A 72 -0.48 9.19 -16.98
N LYS A 73 -1.01 10.11 -17.76
CA LYS A 73 -0.35 11.37 -18.12
C LYS A 73 -0.92 12.58 -17.40
N HIS A 74 -2.11 12.44 -16.82
CA HIS A 74 -2.81 13.57 -16.21
C HIS A 74 -3.48 13.19 -14.89
N ALA A 75 -3.56 14.16 -13.98
CA ALA A 75 -4.38 14.08 -12.77
C ALA A 75 -5.33 15.29 -12.73
N GLY A 76 -6.63 15.03 -12.72
CA GLY A 76 -7.68 16.03 -12.64
C GLY A 76 -8.32 16.04 -11.25
N ILE A 77 -8.44 17.23 -10.66
CA ILE A 77 -9.15 17.43 -9.39
C ILE A 77 -10.40 18.23 -9.69
N ARG A 78 -11.56 17.70 -9.32
CA ARG A 78 -12.87 18.25 -9.63
C ARG A 78 -13.70 18.47 -8.38
N ARG A 79 -14.55 19.48 -8.41
CA ARG A 79 -15.54 19.72 -7.37
C ARG A 79 -16.66 18.68 -7.50
N HIS A 80 -17.10 18.13 -6.36
CA HIS A 80 -18.03 17.01 -6.32
C HIS A 80 -19.40 17.31 -6.93
N ASN A 81 -19.97 18.50 -6.70
CA ASN A 81 -21.38 18.79 -7.00
C ASN A 81 -21.65 19.27 -8.42
N ASP A 82 -20.70 19.99 -9.04
CA ASP A 82 -20.88 20.62 -10.34
C ASP A 82 -19.87 20.16 -11.42
N ASN A 83 -18.98 19.22 -11.04
CA ASN A 83 -17.91 18.71 -11.90
C ASN A 83 -16.90 19.75 -12.38
N THR A 84 -16.88 20.95 -11.77
CA THR A 84 -15.92 22.01 -12.10
C THR A 84 -14.50 21.51 -11.88
N GLU A 85 -13.63 21.65 -12.86
CA GLU A 85 -12.22 21.34 -12.73
C GLU A 85 -11.51 22.40 -11.87
N LEU A 86 -11.01 21.96 -10.70
CA LEU A 86 -10.27 22.80 -9.77
C LEU A 86 -8.78 22.84 -10.10
N ALA A 87 -8.22 21.70 -10.51
CA ALA A 87 -6.82 21.60 -10.95
C ALA A 87 -6.67 20.51 -12.01
N HIS A 88 -5.69 20.73 -12.90
CA HIS A 88 -5.21 19.76 -13.86
C HIS A 88 -3.68 19.72 -13.77
N VAL A 89 -3.12 18.53 -13.56
CA VAL A 89 -1.68 18.33 -13.39
C VAL A 89 -1.17 17.42 -14.49
N ASP A 90 -0.18 17.88 -15.25
CA ASP A 90 0.54 17.06 -16.21
C ASP A 90 1.56 16.18 -15.48
N LEU A 91 1.47 14.87 -15.66
CA LEU A 91 2.36 13.84 -15.10
C LEU A 91 3.31 13.26 -16.15
N SER A 92 3.26 13.73 -17.39
CA SER A 92 4.10 13.21 -18.49
C SER A 92 5.60 13.39 -18.24
N TYR A 93 5.98 14.34 -17.38
CA TYR A 93 7.37 14.59 -17.01
C TYR A 93 7.97 13.41 -16.21
N ILE A 94 7.14 12.60 -15.56
CA ILE A 94 7.57 11.53 -14.65
C ILE A 94 8.44 10.50 -15.38
N LEU A 95 8.03 10.08 -16.56
CA LEU A 95 8.83 9.17 -17.39
C LEU A 95 10.22 9.76 -17.71
N LYS A 96 10.27 11.04 -18.09
CA LYS A 96 11.53 11.71 -18.46
C LYS A 96 12.46 11.87 -17.26
N GLU A 97 11.90 12.18 -16.09
CA GLU A 97 12.68 12.49 -14.88
C GLU A 97 13.10 11.23 -14.12
N TYR A 98 12.23 10.21 -14.04
CA TYR A 98 12.46 9.02 -13.22
C TYR A 98 12.66 7.73 -14.02
N GLY A 99 12.58 7.77 -15.35
CA GLY A 99 12.84 6.62 -16.24
C GLY A 99 11.69 5.61 -16.36
N ILE A 100 10.67 5.71 -15.52
CA ILE A 100 9.48 4.85 -15.51
C ILE A 100 8.25 5.76 -15.44
N PRO A 101 7.19 5.52 -16.24
CA PRO A 101 5.97 6.34 -16.21
C PRO A 101 5.18 6.11 -14.91
N HIS A 102 4.28 7.02 -14.59
CA HIS A 102 3.26 6.77 -13.59
C HIS A 102 2.15 5.94 -14.21
N MET A 103 1.96 4.73 -13.71
CA MET A 103 0.97 3.79 -14.24
C MET A 103 -0.10 3.45 -13.20
N VAL A 104 -1.18 2.88 -13.68
CA VAL A 104 -2.24 2.30 -12.85
C VAL A 104 -2.56 0.90 -13.36
N GLY A 105 -2.87 0.00 -12.46
CA GLY A 105 -3.12 -1.40 -12.81
C GLY A 105 -4.10 -2.06 -11.85
N HIS A 106 -4.30 -3.34 -12.05
CA HIS A 106 -5.10 -4.16 -11.17
C HIS A 106 -4.24 -4.69 -10.01
N ARG A 107 -4.73 -4.54 -8.77
CA ARG A 107 -4.02 -5.02 -7.57
C ARG A 107 -3.73 -6.52 -7.60
N PHE A 108 -4.64 -7.29 -8.22
CA PHE A 108 -4.44 -8.73 -8.44
C PHE A 108 -3.23 -8.99 -9.34
N SER A 109 -3.15 -8.31 -10.50
CA SER A 109 -2.05 -8.51 -11.46
C SER A 109 -0.68 -8.21 -10.84
N LEU A 110 -0.58 -7.11 -10.04
CA LEU A 110 0.63 -6.81 -9.30
C LEU A 110 1.03 -7.95 -8.35
N ALA A 111 0.10 -8.41 -7.54
CA ALA A 111 0.40 -9.45 -6.54
C ALA A 111 0.65 -10.82 -7.18
N ASP A 112 -0.08 -11.17 -8.25
CA ASP A 112 0.10 -12.42 -9.00
C ASP A 112 1.45 -12.45 -9.73
N ALA A 113 1.88 -11.33 -10.31
CA ALA A 113 3.21 -11.23 -10.93
C ALA A 113 4.34 -11.48 -9.93
N ILE A 114 4.26 -10.88 -8.73
CA ILE A 114 5.25 -11.11 -7.67
C ILE A 114 5.19 -12.58 -7.20
N LEU A 115 4.00 -13.13 -6.97
CA LEU A 115 3.82 -14.54 -6.58
C LEU A 115 4.40 -15.51 -7.63
N ASN A 116 4.13 -15.26 -8.91
CA ASN A 116 4.64 -16.09 -9.98
C ASN A 116 6.17 -16.00 -10.12
N ALA A 117 6.76 -14.83 -9.81
CA ALA A 117 8.21 -14.70 -9.69
C ALA A 117 8.75 -15.48 -8.48
N CYS A 118 8.09 -15.42 -7.32
CA CYS A 118 8.45 -16.22 -6.13
C CYS A 118 8.42 -17.72 -6.40
N LYS A 119 7.42 -18.22 -7.13
CA LYS A 119 7.29 -19.65 -7.46
C LYS A 119 8.44 -20.19 -8.34
N LYS A 120 9.19 -19.33 -9.00
CA LYS A 120 10.37 -19.72 -9.78
C LYS A 120 11.63 -19.87 -8.92
N GLU A 121 11.62 -19.36 -7.71
CA GLU A 121 12.75 -19.39 -6.78
C GLU A 121 12.67 -20.66 -5.89
N THR A 122 13.67 -21.52 -5.99
CA THR A 122 13.72 -22.78 -5.22
C THR A 122 13.94 -22.56 -3.73
N ALA A 123 14.40 -21.37 -3.34
CA ALA A 123 14.61 -20.99 -1.94
C ALA A 123 13.31 -20.68 -1.19
N ILE A 124 12.17 -20.49 -1.89
CA ILE A 124 10.91 -20.06 -1.29
C ILE A 124 9.94 -21.23 -1.18
N THR A 125 9.46 -21.48 0.03
CA THR A 125 8.40 -22.45 0.32
C THR A 125 7.17 -21.72 0.87
N PHE A 126 5.99 -21.99 0.29
CA PHE A 126 4.72 -21.42 0.75
C PHE A 126 3.94 -22.40 1.61
N HIS A 127 3.49 -21.94 2.77
CA HIS A 127 2.61 -22.62 3.71
C HIS A 127 1.25 -21.91 3.75
N PHE A 128 0.42 -22.15 2.74
CA PHE A 128 -0.95 -21.63 2.69
C PHE A 128 -1.85 -22.29 3.73
N SER A 129 -2.98 -21.68 4.04
CA SER A 129 -3.91 -22.12 5.10
C SER A 129 -3.24 -22.27 6.45
N THR A 130 -2.16 -21.54 6.71
CA THR A 130 -1.37 -21.64 7.94
C THR A 130 -1.19 -20.26 8.55
N SER A 131 -1.84 -20.02 9.68
CA SER A 131 -1.76 -18.75 10.39
C SER A 131 -0.64 -18.74 11.41
N CYS A 132 0.11 -17.65 11.52
CA CYS A 132 0.96 -17.40 12.68
C CYS A 132 0.09 -16.91 13.85
N THR A 133 0.26 -17.50 15.03
CA THR A 133 -0.48 -17.13 16.24
C THR A 133 0.35 -16.26 17.20
N GLY A 134 1.67 -16.19 17.01
CA GLY A 134 2.56 -15.32 17.76
C GLY A 134 3.99 -15.83 17.87
N ILE A 135 4.79 -15.06 18.61
CA ILE A 135 6.16 -15.41 18.99
C ILE A 135 6.12 -16.22 20.27
N LYS A 136 6.68 -17.42 20.24
CA LYS A 136 6.85 -18.29 21.40
C LYS A 136 8.13 -17.95 22.18
N SER A 137 9.21 -17.67 21.46
CA SER A 137 10.52 -17.34 22.01
C SER A 137 11.24 -16.31 21.13
N TRP A 138 11.96 -15.39 21.75
CA TRP A 138 12.76 -14.37 21.07
C TRP A 138 14.23 -14.78 20.91
N THR A 139 14.73 -15.65 21.80
CA THR A 139 16.16 -16.02 21.90
C THR A 139 16.30 -17.53 22.14
N PRO A 140 17.41 -18.16 21.72
CA PRO A 140 18.53 -17.62 20.94
C PRO A 140 18.18 -17.33 19.48
N LYS A 141 17.15 -18.01 18.93
CA LYS A 141 16.52 -17.77 17.65
C LYS A 141 15.04 -17.49 17.87
N PRO A 142 14.42 -16.57 17.11
CA PRO A 142 12.98 -16.38 17.20
C PRO A 142 12.26 -17.68 16.82
N THR A 143 11.28 -18.03 17.65
CA THR A 143 10.40 -19.20 17.42
C THR A 143 8.97 -18.70 17.37
N ILE A 144 8.29 -18.95 16.27
CA ILE A 144 6.88 -18.64 16.07
C ILE A 144 6.03 -19.89 16.28
N THR A 145 4.79 -19.72 16.70
CA THR A 145 3.80 -20.77 16.68
C THR A 145 2.89 -20.55 15.46
N VAL A 146 2.79 -21.55 14.61
CA VAL A 146 1.92 -21.56 13.44
C VAL A 146 0.82 -22.59 13.57
N LYS A 147 -0.36 -22.30 13.03
CA LYS A 147 -1.53 -23.16 13.09
C LYS A 147 -2.09 -23.35 11.69
N PRO A 148 -1.95 -24.56 11.12
CA PRO A 148 -2.67 -24.94 9.92
C PRO A 148 -4.19 -24.88 10.12
N ARG A 149 -4.95 -24.63 9.06
CA ARG A 149 -6.42 -24.69 9.12
C ARG A 149 -6.91 -26.06 9.56
N GLU A 150 -6.23 -27.11 9.08
CA GLU A 150 -6.45 -28.51 9.46
C GLU A 150 -5.17 -29.04 10.08
N GLY A 151 -5.21 -29.44 11.34
CA GLY A 151 -4.07 -29.95 12.09
C GLY A 151 -3.78 -29.19 13.39
N GLU A 152 -2.82 -29.71 14.13
CA GLU A 152 -2.39 -29.13 15.40
C GLU A 152 -1.38 -27.99 15.18
N PRO A 153 -1.37 -27.00 16.06
CA PRO A 153 -0.32 -25.97 16.06
C PRO A 153 1.07 -26.60 16.25
N TYR A 154 2.07 -26.02 15.58
CA TYR A 154 3.46 -26.40 15.76
C TYR A 154 4.38 -25.19 15.77
N ASP A 155 5.58 -25.39 16.31
CA ASP A 155 6.57 -24.33 16.44
C ASP A 155 7.57 -24.37 15.30
N VAL A 156 7.95 -23.19 14.83
CA VAL A 156 8.97 -22.97 13.80
C VAL A 156 10.03 -22.03 14.34
N SER A 157 11.28 -22.48 14.33
CA SER A 157 12.42 -21.63 14.66
C SER A 157 13.13 -21.19 13.40
N ALA A 158 13.37 -19.91 13.25
CA ALA A 158 14.10 -19.31 12.12
C ALA A 158 15.22 -18.41 12.61
N ASP A 159 16.19 -18.08 11.77
CA ASP A 159 17.21 -17.08 12.12
C ASP A 159 16.62 -15.67 12.12
N ILE A 160 15.66 -15.42 11.23
CA ILE A 160 14.97 -14.13 11.07
C ILE A 160 13.47 -14.38 10.91
N VAL A 161 12.65 -13.55 11.55
CA VAL A 161 11.19 -13.49 11.32
C VAL A 161 10.84 -12.12 10.78
N LEU A 162 10.20 -12.09 9.60
CA LEU A 162 9.68 -10.89 8.96
C LEU A 162 8.16 -10.89 9.05
N ALA A 163 7.60 -10.01 9.87
CA ALA A 163 6.17 -9.91 10.10
C ALA A 163 5.53 -8.94 9.10
N ALA A 164 5.03 -9.48 7.99
CA ALA A 164 4.26 -8.81 6.95
C ALA A 164 2.75 -9.08 7.09
N ASP A 165 2.27 -9.28 8.33
CA ASP A 165 0.93 -9.71 8.71
C ASP A 165 -0.09 -8.55 8.75
N GLY A 166 0.30 -7.38 8.23
CA GLY A 166 -0.56 -6.26 7.91
C GLY A 166 -1.13 -5.53 9.12
N ILE A 167 -2.17 -4.74 8.90
CA ILE A 167 -2.80 -3.92 9.95
C ILE A 167 -3.32 -4.76 11.13
N LYS A 168 -3.67 -6.03 10.90
CA LYS A 168 -4.12 -6.99 11.92
C LYS A 168 -2.97 -7.76 12.56
N SER A 169 -1.75 -7.28 12.44
CA SER A 169 -0.55 -7.96 12.91
C SER A 169 -0.73 -8.55 14.32
N VAL A 170 -0.39 -9.84 14.44
CA VAL A 170 -0.33 -10.54 15.73
C VAL A 170 1.05 -10.40 16.38
N ILE A 171 2.07 -10.06 15.60
CA ILE A 171 3.44 -9.90 16.05
C ILE A 171 3.68 -8.51 16.65
N ARG A 172 3.15 -7.45 16.00
CA ARG A 172 3.29 -6.06 16.49
C ARG A 172 2.95 -5.89 17.97
N PRO A 173 1.77 -6.31 18.47
CA PRO A 173 1.44 -6.15 19.89
C PRO A 173 2.43 -6.86 20.82
N GLN A 174 3.02 -7.98 20.38
CA GLN A 174 3.99 -8.73 21.18
C GLN A 174 5.33 -7.99 21.28
N ILE A 175 5.81 -7.38 20.17
CA ILE A 175 7.01 -6.50 20.22
C ILE A 175 6.77 -5.33 21.17
N LEU A 176 5.62 -4.68 21.08
CA LEU A 176 5.31 -3.51 21.91
C LEU A 176 5.15 -3.85 23.38
N LYS A 177 4.57 -5.01 23.69
CA LYS A 177 4.46 -5.50 25.08
C LYS A 177 5.82 -5.66 25.75
N GLU A 178 6.81 -6.17 25.02
CA GLU A 178 8.18 -6.29 25.53
C GLU A 178 8.84 -4.93 25.84
N LEU A 179 8.33 -3.86 25.26
CA LEU A 179 8.77 -2.48 25.49
C LEU A 179 7.89 -1.72 26.49
N ASN A 180 6.88 -2.38 27.08
CA ASN A 180 5.85 -1.76 27.91
C ASN A 180 5.13 -0.59 27.21
N VAL A 181 4.88 -0.72 25.88
CA VAL A 181 4.17 0.26 25.06
C VAL A 181 2.86 -0.35 24.59
N GLU A 182 1.78 0.39 24.77
CA GLU A 182 0.50 0.08 24.15
C GLU A 182 0.40 0.83 22.82
N ALA A 183 0.17 0.11 21.74
CA ALA A 183 -0.20 0.72 20.47
C ALA A 183 -1.45 0.01 19.94
N GLU A 184 -2.57 0.68 20.09
CA GLU A 184 -3.83 0.22 19.56
C GLU A 184 -3.98 0.63 18.10
N VAL A 185 -4.58 -0.26 17.32
CA VAL A 185 -5.10 0.08 16.01
C VAL A 185 -6.33 0.96 16.22
N THR A 186 -6.29 2.15 15.68
CA THR A 186 -7.38 3.12 15.80
C THR A 186 -8.18 3.22 14.53
N ASP A 187 -9.48 3.44 14.68
CA ASP A 187 -10.35 3.76 13.57
C ASP A 187 -10.04 5.16 13.07
N SER A 188 -9.82 5.29 11.77
CA SER A 188 -9.59 6.61 11.16
C SER A 188 -10.88 7.44 11.06
N GLY A 189 -12.03 6.87 11.37
CA GLY A 189 -13.35 7.44 11.11
C GLY A 189 -13.73 7.45 9.63
N GLN A 190 -12.99 6.71 8.79
CA GLN A 190 -13.21 6.61 7.36
C GLN A 190 -13.38 5.16 6.91
N SER A 191 -14.20 5.00 5.88
CA SER A 191 -14.31 3.77 5.10
C SER A 191 -14.15 4.07 3.61
N ALA A 192 -14.03 3.03 2.80
CA ALA A 192 -13.87 3.14 1.36
C ALA A 192 -14.73 2.09 0.64
N TYR A 193 -15.45 2.51 -0.40
CA TYR A 193 -15.98 1.60 -1.40
C TYR A 193 -14.93 1.34 -2.46
N ARG A 194 -14.88 0.10 -2.95
CA ARG A 194 -14.05 -0.30 -4.08
C ARG A 194 -14.94 -0.88 -5.15
N ILE A 195 -14.91 -0.27 -6.33
CA ILE A 195 -15.83 -0.51 -7.42
C ILE A 195 -15.02 -0.65 -8.70
N MET A 196 -15.41 -1.57 -9.54
CA MET A 196 -14.88 -1.71 -10.90
C MET A 196 -16.05 -1.76 -11.87
N LEU A 197 -16.04 -0.86 -12.85
CA LEU A 197 -17.00 -0.86 -13.95
C LEU A 197 -16.30 -1.37 -15.20
N THR A 198 -16.93 -2.32 -15.87
CA THR A 198 -16.42 -2.81 -17.16
C THR A 198 -16.74 -1.83 -18.28
N ARG A 199 -15.97 -1.88 -19.36
CA ARG A 199 -16.25 -1.11 -20.58
C ARG A 199 -17.69 -1.33 -21.08
N GLU A 200 -18.18 -2.58 -21.03
CA GLU A 200 -19.54 -2.92 -21.43
C GLU A 200 -20.60 -2.14 -20.63
N GLN A 201 -20.45 -2.06 -19.31
CA GLN A 201 -21.35 -1.29 -18.44
C GLN A 201 -21.35 0.20 -18.75
N MET A 202 -20.22 0.75 -19.22
CA MET A 202 -20.06 2.18 -19.51
C MET A 202 -20.41 2.56 -20.95
N THR A 203 -20.59 1.60 -21.85
CA THR A 203 -20.71 1.82 -23.31
C THR A 203 -21.90 2.71 -23.70
N SER A 204 -22.98 2.71 -22.93
CA SER A 204 -24.18 3.51 -23.24
C SER A 204 -24.06 5.00 -22.90
N ASP A 205 -23.01 5.41 -22.19
CA ASP A 205 -22.80 6.80 -21.76
C ASP A 205 -21.49 7.35 -22.34
N PRO A 206 -21.54 8.28 -23.32
CA PRO A 206 -20.34 8.84 -23.96
C PRO A 206 -19.40 9.56 -22.99
N GLU A 207 -19.91 10.25 -21.96
CA GLU A 207 -19.06 10.93 -20.96
C GLU A 207 -18.27 9.90 -20.13
N MET A 208 -18.87 8.75 -19.82
CA MET A 208 -18.19 7.67 -19.12
C MET A 208 -17.12 7.00 -19.99
N LEU A 209 -17.38 6.81 -21.28
CA LEU A 209 -16.38 6.28 -22.21
C LEU A 209 -15.21 7.23 -22.38
N GLU A 210 -15.45 8.55 -22.41
CA GLU A 210 -14.38 9.55 -22.43
C GLU A 210 -13.47 9.43 -21.20
N LEU A 211 -14.02 9.21 -20.00
CA LEU A 211 -13.25 8.95 -18.80
C LEU A 211 -12.44 7.65 -18.89
N LEU A 212 -13.06 6.56 -19.37
CA LEU A 212 -12.41 5.26 -19.51
C LEU A 212 -11.29 5.28 -20.55
N ASP A 213 -11.46 6.02 -21.64
CA ASP A 213 -10.48 6.13 -22.73
C ASP A 213 -9.38 7.18 -22.45
N SER A 214 -9.51 7.95 -21.38
CA SER A 214 -8.52 8.94 -20.99
C SER A 214 -7.23 8.32 -20.42
N ASP A 215 -6.16 9.11 -20.40
CA ASP A 215 -4.90 8.82 -19.68
C ASP A 215 -4.88 9.59 -18.35
N GLN A 216 -6.01 9.63 -17.63
CA GLN A 216 -6.20 10.51 -16.49
C GLN A 216 -6.68 9.78 -15.24
N VAL A 217 -6.09 10.13 -14.11
CA VAL A 217 -6.70 9.91 -12.79
C VAL A 217 -7.59 11.10 -12.47
N THR A 218 -8.84 10.88 -12.16
CA THR A 218 -9.80 11.92 -11.79
C THR A 218 -10.20 11.78 -10.33
N ARG A 219 -10.17 12.90 -9.59
CA ARG A 219 -10.59 12.96 -8.19
C ARG A 219 -11.70 13.98 -8.02
N TRP A 220 -12.90 13.56 -7.57
CA TRP A 220 -13.99 14.45 -7.15
C TRP A 220 -13.94 14.62 -5.65
N ILE A 221 -13.75 15.86 -5.18
CA ILE A 221 -13.57 16.19 -3.76
C ILE A 221 -14.78 16.94 -3.21
N GLY A 222 -15.23 16.50 -2.04
CA GLY A 222 -16.36 17.08 -1.30
C GLY A 222 -16.12 17.06 0.20
N GLU A 223 -17.07 17.57 0.96
CA GLU A 223 -16.95 17.61 2.41
C GLU A 223 -16.85 16.19 2.99
N ARG A 224 -15.77 15.92 3.75
CA ARG A 224 -15.45 14.67 4.44
C ARG A 224 -15.33 13.44 3.55
N ARG A 225 -15.35 13.58 2.20
CA ARG A 225 -15.34 12.46 1.25
C ARG A 225 -14.77 12.86 -0.10
N HIS A 226 -14.29 11.88 -0.82
CA HIS A 226 -13.92 12.02 -2.21
C HIS A 226 -14.11 10.70 -2.97
N ILE A 227 -14.08 10.80 -4.27
CA ILE A 227 -13.98 9.68 -5.20
C ILE A 227 -12.72 9.88 -6.02
N ILE A 228 -11.92 8.83 -6.16
CA ILE A 228 -10.80 8.77 -7.11
C ILE A 228 -11.09 7.66 -8.10
N ALA A 229 -10.94 7.95 -9.40
CA ALA A 229 -11.21 6.98 -10.43
C ALA A 229 -10.22 7.09 -11.59
N TYR A 230 -9.93 5.96 -12.22
CA TYR A 230 -8.97 5.86 -13.32
C TYR A 230 -9.17 4.56 -14.12
N PRO A 231 -8.80 4.55 -15.42
CA PRO A 231 -8.86 3.35 -16.24
C PRO A 231 -7.73 2.37 -15.84
N ILE A 232 -8.03 1.07 -15.84
CA ILE A 232 -7.06 -0.02 -15.64
C ILE A 232 -7.25 -1.10 -16.70
N SER A 233 -6.40 -2.12 -16.71
CA SER A 233 -6.48 -3.27 -17.61
C SER A 233 -6.59 -2.84 -19.08
N ASN A 234 -5.61 -2.03 -19.52
CA ASN A 234 -5.62 -1.46 -20.88
C ASN A 234 -6.94 -0.77 -21.22
N LYS A 235 -7.50 0.01 -20.28
CA LYS A 235 -8.76 0.77 -20.42
C LYS A 235 -10.02 -0.09 -20.61
N ASN A 236 -9.99 -1.36 -20.18
CA ASN A 236 -11.18 -2.22 -20.19
C ASN A 236 -12.00 -2.14 -18.90
N ILE A 237 -11.42 -1.63 -17.84
CA ILE A 237 -12.06 -1.48 -16.53
C ILE A 237 -11.82 -0.05 -16.02
N TYR A 238 -12.87 0.57 -15.50
CA TYR A 238 -12.78 1.83 -14.77
C TYR A 238 -12.85 1.56 -13.28
N ASN A 239 -11.72 1.75 -12.61
CA ASN A 239 -11.63 1.60 -11.16
C ASN A 239 -12.13 2.85 -10.47
N ILE A 240 -12.97 2.68 -9.47
CA ILE A 240 -13.48 3.74 -8.61
C ILE A 240 -13.19 3.35 -7.16
N SER A 241 -12.51 4.22 -6.44
CA SER A 241 -12.29 4.09 -5.01
C SER A 241 -12.76 5.34 -4.30
N THR A 242 -13.41 5.17 -3.17
CA THR A 242 -13.96 6.29 -2.40
C THR A 242 -13.25 6.42 -1.06
N ALA A 243 -13.38 7.56 -0.43
CA ALA A 243 -13.16 7.74 1.00
C ALA A 243 -14.33 8.54 1.55
N GLN A 244 -15.01 8.01 2.55
CA GLN A 244 -16.18 8.59 3.19
C GLN A 244 -16.15 8.36 4.71
N PRO A 245 -16.99 9.08 5.48
CA PRO A 245 -17.17 8.79 6.90
C PRO A 245 -17.62 7.34 7.14
N ASP A 246 -17.05 6.73 8.17
CA ASP A 246 -17.32 5.34 8.59
C ASP A 246 -18.63 5.24 9.38
N VAL A 247 -19.76 5.51 8.74
CA VAL A 247 -21.08 5.53 9.42
C VAL A 247 -21.65 4.13 9.60
N HIS A 248 -21.41 3.24 8.62
CA HIS A 248 -22.02 1.90 8.58
C HIS A 248 -21.26 0.87 9.39
N PHE A 249 -19.98 1.09 9.66
CA PHE A 249 -19.16 0.25 10.51
C PHE A 249 -19.27 0.59 12.01
N ALA A 250 -19.93 1.68 12.38
CA ALA A 250 -20.06 2.09 13.79
C ALA A 250 -20.71 1.02 14.68
N ALA A 251 -21.61 0.20 14.10
CA ALA A 251 -22.27 -0.91 14.79
C ALA A 251 -21.57 -2.27 14.55
N ALA A 252 -20.55 -2.34 13.69
CA ALA A 252 -19.86 -3.59 13.39
C ALA A 252 -18.80 -3.92 14.46
N PRO A 253 -18.54 -5.22 14.74
CA PRO A 253 -17.46 -5.58 15.64
C PRO A 253 -16.12 -4.95 15.21
N SER A 254 -15.31 -4.53 16.19
CA SER A 254 -14.01 -3.87 15.93
C SER A 254 -13.07 -4.71 15.05
N ALA A 255 -13.24 -6.04 15.05
CA ALA A 255 -12.49 -6.97 14.20
C ALA A 255 -12.96 -7.00 12.75
N THR A 256 -14.11 -6.41 12.39
CA THR A 256 -14.62 -6.42 11.02
C THR A 256 -13.95 -5.32 10.21
N TYR A 257 -13.32 -5.66 9.09
CA TYR A 257 -12.61 -4.74 8.19
C TYR A 257 -13.30 -4.57 6.84
N THR A 258 -14.06 -5.56 6.44
CA THR A 258 -14.81 -5.56 5.18
C THR A 258 -16.22 -6.03 5.44
N THR A 259 -17.16 -5.41 4.77
CA THR A 259 -18.56 -5.86 4.76
C THR A 259 -19.13 -5.71 3.37
N ARG A 260 -20.19 -6.47 3.09
CA ARG A 260 -21.02 -6.17 1.93
C ARG A 260 -21.74 -4.87 2.23
N GLY A 261 -21.45 -3.84 1.45
CA GLY A 261 -22.14 -2.56 1.50
C GLY A 261 -23.49 -2.63 0.81
N SER A 262 -24.36 -1.71 1.15
CA SER A 262 -25.63 -1.48 0.46
C SER A 262 -25.41 -0.48 -0.68
N LYS A 263 -25.91 -0.78 -1.87
CA LYS A 263 -25.92 0.17 -2.98
C LYS A 263 -26.71 1.43 -2.64
N ALA A 264 -27.83 1.27 -1.93
CA ALA A 264 -28.65 2.40 -1.48
C ALA A 264 -27.86 3.33 -0.55
N ASP A 265 -27.12 2.77 0.41
CA ASP A 265 -26.28 3.55 1.33
C ASP A 265 -25.11 4.22 0.60
N MET A 266 -24.51 3.54 -0.36
CA MET A 266 -23.48 4.13 -1.20
C MET A 266 -24.02 5.32 -1.99
N LEU A 267 -25.18 5.19 -2.63
CA LEU A 267 -25.81 6.29 -3.38
C LEU A 267 -26.23 7.43 -2.45
N ASP A 268 -26.74 7.15 -1.25
CA ASP A 268 -27.07 8.20 -0.27
C ASP A 268 -25.84 8.95 0.23
N ASN A 269 -24.72 8.24 0.44
CA ASN A 269 -23.45 8.86 0.82
C ASN A 269 -22.92 9.87 -0.22
N PHE A 270 -23.24 9.68 -1.49
CA PHE A 270 -22.74 10.50 -2.60
C PHE A 270 -23.83 11.27 -3.34
N LYS A 271 -25.04 11.38 -2.78
CA LYS A 271 -26.24 11.97 -3.44
C LYS A 271 -26.09 13.41 -3.90
N ASP A 272 -25.17 14.16 -3.32
CA ASP A 272 -24.83 15.55 -3.68
C ASP A 272 -23.67 15.67 -4.68
N PHE A 273 -23.16 14.53 -5.16
CA PHE A 273 -22.17 14.53 -6.23
C PHE A 273 -22.82 14.80 -7.60
N CYS A 274 -22.00 15.24 -8.56
CA CYS A 274 -22.48 15.62 -9.88
C CYS A 274 -23.17 14.45 -10.61
N PRO A 275 -24.05 14.75 -11.58
CA PRO A 275 -24.83 13.72 -12.29
C PRO A 275 -23.99 12.63 -12.93
N LEU A 276 -22.80 12.94 -13.44
CA LEU A 276 -21.88 11.96 -14.02
C LEU A 276 -21.46 10.90 -13.00
N VAL A 277 -21.06 11.33 -11.80
CA VAL A 277 -20.67 10.42 -10.69
C VAL A 277 -21.86 9.56 -10.28
N LEU A 278 -23.04 10.16 -10.13
CA LEU A 278 -24.24 9.41 -9.73
C LEU A 278 -24.62 8.35 -10.78
N ARG A 279 -24.48 8.66 -12.07
CA ARG A 279 -24.71 7.67 -13.14
C ARG A 279 -23.71 6.52 -13.06
N MET A 280 -22.42 6.80 -12.84
CA MET A 280 -21.40 5.75 -12.64
C MET A 280 -21.72 4.85 -11.44
N LEU A 281 -22.05 5.43 -10.28
CA LEU A 281 -22.39 4.65 -9.08
C LEU A 281 -23.66 3.81 -9.28
N ASN A 282 -24.61 4.27 -10.09
CA ASN A 282 -25.82 3.52 -10.44
C ASN A 282 -25.56 2.28 -11.31
N LEU A 283 -24.42 2.21 -12.02
CA LEU A 283 -24.05 1.02 -12.80
C LEU A 283 -23.58 -0.15 -11.92
N VAL A 284 -23.24 0.10 -10.65
CA VAL A 284 -22.79 -0.95 -9.74
C VAL A 284 -23.95 -1.93 -9.50
N PRO A 285 -23.75 -3.26 -9.72
CA PRO A 285 -24.79 -4.23 -9.46
C PRO A 285 -25.15 -4.32 -7.97
N GLU A 286 -26.40 -4.68 -7.66
CA GLU A 286 -26.81 -4.99 -6.29
C GLU A 286 -25.98 -6.13 -5.72
N GLY A 287 -25.52 -5.96 -4.46
CA GLY A 287 -24.72 -6.96 -3.76
C GLY A 287 -23.23 -6.99 -4.13
N GLU A 288 -22.76 -6.17 -5.06
CA GLU A 288 -21.34 -6.07 -5.43
C GLU A 288 -20.61 -4.90 -4.75
N VAL A 289 -21.31 -4.11 -3.95
CA VAL A 289 -20.69 -3.06 -3.16
C VAL A 289 -19.86 -3.69 -2.04
N CYS A 290 -18.56 -3.44 -2.04
CA CYS A 290 -17.66 -3.87 -0.98
C CYS A 290 -17.15 -2.65 -0.23
N GLU A 291 -17.38 -2.59 1.07
CA GLU A 291 -16.94 -1.51 1.95
C GLU A 291 -15.78 -1.96 2.83
N TRP A 292 -14.76 -1.12 2.92
CA TRP A 292 -13.52 -1.36 3.65
C TRP A 292 -13.33 -0.31 4.72
N LYS A 293 -13.14 -0.74 5.96
CA LYS A 293 -12.78 0.14 7.06
C LYS A 293 -11.31 0.55 6.95
N LEU A 294 -11.05 1.85 7.01
CA LEU A 294 -9.68 2.38 6.99
C LEU A 294 -9.17 2.54 8.42
N ARG A 295 -8.10 1.84 8.73
CA ARG A 295 -7.49 1.83 10.06
C ARG A 295 -6.03 2.21 10.00
N VAL A 296 -5.58 2.83 11.08
CA VAL A 296 -4.21 3.27 11.27
C VAL A 296 -3.76 2.97 12.70
N HIS A 297 -2.51 3.18 13.00
CA HIS A 297 -2.01 3.28 14.37
C HIS A 297 -0.99 4.41 14.45
N ASN A 298 -0.67 4.84 15.65
CA ASN A 298 0.38 5.82 15.88
C ASN A 298 1.76 5.27 15.47
N PRO A 299 2.73 6.15 15.14
CA PRO A 299 4.11 5.75 14.93
C PRO A 299 4.62 4.84 16.05
N LEU A 300 5.29 3.76 15.67
CA LEU A 300 5.82 2.80 16.63
C LEU A 300 7.20 3.25 17.13
N PRO A 301 7.57 2.98 18.40
CA PRO A 301 8.89 3.32 18.90
C PRO A 301 10.00 2.57 18.15
N THR A 302 9.74 1.34 17.75
CA THR A 302 10.63 0.51 16.92
C THR A 302 9.84 -0.48 16.08
N TRP A 303 10.43 -0.90 14.96
CA TRP A 303 9.93 -1.98 14.10
C TRP A 303 10.68 -3.30 14.33
N VAL A 304 11.74 -3.31 15.16
CA VAL A 304 12.67 -4.43 15.30
C VAL A 304 12.82 -4.84 16.76
N ARG A 305 12.73 -6.15 17.00
CA ARG A 305 13.05 -6.78 18.29
C ARG A 305 13.88 -8.04 18.06
N GLY A 306 15.17 -8.03 18.51
CA GLY A 306 16.08 -9.14 18.21
C GLY A 306 16.18 -9.40 16.72
N SER A 307 15.93 -10.63 16.30
CA SER A 307 15.92 -11.03 14.89
C SER A 307 14.51 -11.02 14.27
N VAL A 308 13.59 -10.21 14.80
CA VAL A 308 12.23 -10.05 14.29
C VAL A 308 12.04 -8.61 13.81
N ALA A 309 11.49 -8.43 12.59
CA ALA A 309 11.16 -7.11 12.05
C ALA A 309 9.72 -7.07 11.50
N LEU A 310 9.05 -5.91 11.66
CA LEU A 310 7.75 -5.60 11.06
C LEU A 310 7.95 -4.99 9.67
N ILE A 311 6.99 -5.25 8.75
CA ILE A 311 7.02 -4.79 7.35
C ILE A 311 5.63 -4.29 6.94
N GLY A 312 5.59 -3.26 6.12
CA GLY A 312 4.37 -2.74 5.50
C GLY A 312 3.34 -2.31 6.54
N ASP A 313 2.07 -2.64 6.32
CA ASP A 313 0.97 -2.24 7.22
C ASP A 313 1.10 -2.79 8.66
N ALA A 314 2.01 -3.71 8.92
CA ALA A 314 2.31 -4.14 10.29
C ALA A 314 3.02 -3.04 11.08
N CYS A 315 3.77 -2.14 10.45
CA CYS A 315 4.49 -1.05 11.11
C CYS A 315 4.11 0.36 10.62
N HIS A 316 3.62 0.55 9.40
CA HIS A 316 3.29 1.87 8.85
C HIS A 316 2.00 1.88 8.00
N PRO A 317 0.85 1.44 8.57
CA PRO A 317 -0.41 1.48 7.83
C PRO A 317 -0.76 2.91 7.47
N THR A 318 -1.15 3.14 6.22
CA THR A 318 -1.41 4.47 5.70
C THR A 318 -2.81 4.62 5.13
N LEU A 319 -3.37 5.82 5.24
CA LEU A 319 -4.57 6.19 4.50
C LEU A 319 -4.27 6.27 2.99
N PRO A 320 -5.25 5.97 2.11
CA PRO A 320 -4.99 5.83 0.68
C PRO A 320 -4.77 7.14 -0.08
N HIS A 321 -4.64 8.28 0.62
CA HIS A 321 -4.65 9.60 0.01
C HIS A 321 -3.38 9.96 -0.79
N LEU A 322 -2.26 9.25 -0.56
CA LEU A 322 -1.02 9.37 -1.34
C LEU A 322 -0.74 8.18 -2.27
N ASN A 323 -1.58 7.15 -2.25
CA ASN A 323 -1.42 5.92 -3.05
C ASN A 323 -0.08 5.19 -2.83
N GLN A 324 0.51 5.30 -1.62
CA GLN A 324 1.86 4.80 -1.32
C GLN A 324 1.93 3.54 -0.45
N GLY A 325 0.82 3.00 0.07
CA GLY A 325 0.88 1.87 1.00
C GLY A 325 1.62 0.66 0.46
N ALA A 326 1.28 0.19 -0.73
CA ALA A 326 1.96 -0.94 -1.37
C ALA A 326 3.40 -0.60 -1.75
N ALA A 327 3.64 0.62 -2.26
CA ALA A 327 4.98 1.07 -2.64
C ALA A 327 5.92 1.08 -1.44
N GLN A 328 5.47 1.53 -0.27
CA GLN A 328 6.28 1.53 0.94
C GLN A 328 6.60 0.10 1.42
N ALA A 329 5.66 -0.84 1.35
CA ALA A 329 5.92 -2.24 1.68
C ALA A 329 6.92 -2.91 0.70
N ILE A 330 6.92 -2.52 -0.58
CA ILE A 330 7.89 -2.99 -1.57
C ILE A 330 9.25 -2.33 -1.35
N GLU A 331 9.30 -1.07 -0.95
CA GLU A 331 10.55 -0.41 -0.53
C GLU A 331 11.18 -1.10 0.69
N ASP A 332 10.37 -1.53 1.68
CA ASP A 332 10.85 -2.32 2.82
C ASP A 332 11.54 -3.60 2.36
N ALA A 333 10.92 -4.32 1.43
CA ALA A 333 11.46 -5.55 0.87
C ALA A 333 12.83 -5.34 0.19
N GLY A 334 12.95 -4.28 -0.62
CA GLY A 334 14.21 -3.94 -1.27
C GLY A 334 15.31 -3.62 -0.28
N VAL A 335 15.02 -2.82 0.74
CA VAL A 335 16.01 -2.46 1.78
C VAL A 335 16.41 -3.67 2.61
N LEU A 336 15.46 -4.51 3.03
CA LEU A 336 15.74 -5.74 3.78
C LEU A 336 16.68 -6.68 3.03
N ALA A 337 16.45 -6.85 1.72
CA ALA A 337 17.32 -7.71 0.91
C ALA A 337 18.75 -7.16 0.85
N ILE A 338 18.94 -5.87 0.70
CA ILE A 338 20.27 -5.24 0.71
C ILE A 338 20.97 -5.44 2.07
N VAL A 339 20.32 -5.08 3.18
CA VAL A 339 20.97 -5.12 4.49
C VAL A 339 21.27 -6.54 4.95
N LEU A 340 20.40 -7.51 4.63
CA LEU A 340 20.61 -8.91 5.00
C LEU A 340 21.65 -9.61 4.10
N SER A 341 21.81 -9.19 2.86
CA SER A 341 22.85 -9.71 1.99
C SER A 341 24.25 -9.27 2.39
N LYS A 342 24.37 -8.22 3.21
CA LYS A 342 25.66 -7.66 3.70
C LYS A 342 26.04 -8.13 5.10
N LEU A 343 25.30 -9.10 5.67
CA LEU A 343 25.64 -9.65 6.99
C LEU A 343 27.08 -10.20 7.02
N PRO A 344 27.93 -9.77 7.96
CA PRO A 344 29.29 -10.30 8.10
C PRO A 344 29.28 -11.75 8.62
N ASP A 345 28.28 -12.09 9.45
CA ASP A 345 28.01 -13.41 9.98
C ASP A 345 26.53 -13.56 10.30
N HIS A 346 26.09 -14.76 10.67
CA HIS A 346 24.69 -15.05 11.00
C HIS A 346 24.39 -15.06 12.50
N SER A 347 25.20 -14.37 13.31
CA SER A 347 24.92 -14.23 14.74
C SER A 347 23.66 -13.40 14.97
N PRO A 348 22.91 -13.67 16.06
CA PRO A 348 21.75 -12.86 16.42
C PRO A 348 22.06 -11.37 16.56
N ASP A 349 23.27 -11.00 16.97
CA ASP A 349 23.72 -9.60 17.08
C ASP A 349 23.88 -8.96 15.70
N SER A 350 24.58 -9.63 14.78
CA SER A 350 24.75 -9.14 13.41
C SER A 350 23.40 -8.99 12.69
N ILE A 351 22.50 -9.97 12.86
CA ILE A 351 21.14 -9.90 12.31
C ILE A 351 20.36 -8.72 12.89
N ASN A 352 20.40 -8.55 14.22
CA ASN A 352 19.71 -7.43 14.86
C ASN A 352 20.21 -6.07 14.36
N LYS A 353 21.54 -5.89 14.24
CA LYS A 353 22.12 -4.67 13.70
C LYS A 353 21.69 -4.40 12.26
N ALA A 354 21.69 -5.41 11.39
CA ALA A 354 21.22 -5.26 10.02
C ALA A 354 19.73 -4.87 9.94
N LEU A 355 18.88 -5.50 10.77
CA LEU A 355 17.47 -5.12 10.88
C LEU A 355 17.28 -3.70 11.44
N LYS A 356 18.18 -3.24 12.32
CA LYS A 356 18.19 -1.85 12.79
C LYS A 356 18.64 -0.87 11.71
N VAL A 357 19.54 -1.26 10.80
CA VAL A 357 19.85 -0.46 9.61
C VAL A 357 18.61 -0.34 8.70
N TYR A 358 17.89 -1.44 8.47
CA TYR A 358 16.59 -1.40 7.76
C TYR A 358 15.64 -0.39 8.39
N GLU A 359 15.41 -0.48 9.72
CA GLU A 359 14.55 0.45 10.45
C GLU A 359 15.02 1.91 10.27
N HIS A 360 16.30 2.17 10.37
CA HIS A 360 16.87 3.51 10.21
C HIS A 360 16.60 4.11 8.83
N VAL A 361 16.82 3.33 7.78
CA VAL A 361 16.61 3.79 6.38
C VAL A 361 15.13 4.01 6.08
N ARG A 362 14.24 3.21 6.68
CA ARG A 362 12.83 3.19 6.27
C ARG A 362 11.88 3.99 7.15
N LYS A 363 12.10 4.00 8.45
CA LYS A 363 11.11 4.44 9.43
C LYS A 363 10.71 5.90 9.25
N GLU A 364 11.65 6.82 9.21
CA GLU A 364 11.37 8.25 9.07
C GLU A 364 10.64 8.55 7.76
N ARG A 365 11.09 7.93 6.64
CA ARG A 365 10.45 8.09 5.33
C ARG A 365 9.01 7.60 5.34
N ALA A 366 8.76 6.39 5.83
CA ALA A 366 7.42 5.82 5.87
C ALA A 366 6.48 6.62 6.77
N GLU A 367 6.92 7.02 7.97
CA GLU A 367 6.14 7.83 8.90
C GLU A 367 5.82 9.23 8.33
N THR A 368 6.77 9.84 7.62
CA THR A 368 6.54 11.11 6.90
C THR A 368 5.42 10.94 5.86
N LEU A 369 5.44 9.87 5.08
CA LEU A 369 4.41 9.61 4.07
C LEU A 369 3.04 9.29 4.69
N VAL A 370 3.02 8.56 5.82
CA VAL A 370 1.77 8.34 6.60
C VAL A 370 1.17 9.67 7.07
N ALA A 371 2.00 10.56 7.62
CA ALA A 371 1.56 11.88 8.08
C ALA A 371 1.05 12.77 6.92
N LEU A 372 1.76 12.77 5.79
CA LEU A 372 1.35 13.50 4.58
C LEU A 372 0.05 12.96 3.98
N ALA A 373 -0.16 11.64 4.01
CA ALA A 373 -1.42 11.03 3.57
C ALA A 373 -2.59 11.51 4.42
N ALA A 374 -2.45 11.52 5.74
CA ALA A 374 -3.46 12.02 6.66
C ALA A 374 -3.73 13.53 6.47
N ALA A 375 -2.69 14.33 6.28
CA ALA A 375 -2.81 15.77 6.02
C ALA A 375 -3.51 16.06 4.68
N SER A 376 -3.16 15.32 3.62
CA SER A 376 -3.80 15.43 2.30
C SER A 376 -5.30 15.13 2.41
N GLY A 377 -5.68 14.04 3.09
CA GLY A 377 -7.08 13.72 3.30
C GLY A 377 -7.87 14.84 4.01
N LYS A 378 -7.31 15.46 5.05
CA LYS A 378 -7.94 16.59 5.73
C LYS A 378 -8.17 17.79 4.80
N THR A 379 -7.18 18.14 3.98
CA THR A 379 -7.26 19.25 3.05
C THR A 379 -8.27 19.01 1.93
N LEU A 380 -8.30 17.81 1.39
CA LEU A 380 -9.22 17.43 0.32
C LEU A 380 -10.70 17.40 0.80
N HIS A 381 -10.92 17.09 2.07
CA HIS A 381 -12.24 16.89 2.68
C HIS A 381 -12.81 18.15 3.37
N LEU A 382 -12.28 19.32 3.09
CA LEU A 382 -12.79 20.58 3.64
C LEU A 382 -14.25 20.82 3.21
N GLY A 383 -15.09 21.17 4.18
CA GLY A 383 -16.45 21.62 3.97
C GLY A 383 -16.54 23.08 3.55
N GLU A 384 -17.74 23.61 3.45
CA GLU A 384 -17.98 25.01 3.09
C GLU A 384 -17.33 25.99 4.06
N GLY A 385 -16.82 27.10 3.52
CA GLY A 385 -16.20 28.17 4.27
C GLY A 385 -14.82 28.58 3.74
N ALA A 386 -14.21 29.55 4.42
CA ALA A 386 -13.00 30.24 3.99
C ALA A 386 -11.82 29.27 3.72
N ALA A 387 -11.68 28.19 4.48
CA ALA A 387 -10.61 27.22 4.28
C ALA A 387 -10.74 26.47 2.94
N ARG A 388 -11.97 26.09 2.54
CA ARG A 388 -12.24 25.49 1.24
C ARG A 388 -11.99 26.49 0.10
N GLU A 389 -12.46 27.71 0.27
CA GLU A 389 -12.25 28.77 -0.74
C GLU A 389 -10.76 29.06 -0.95
N GLU A 390 -9.97 29.09 0.11
CA GLU A 390 -8.53 29.28 0.02
C GLU A 390 -7.85 28.08 -0.68
N ARG A 391 -8.23 26.85 -0.34
CA ARG A 391 -7.76 25.64 -1.05
C ARG A 391 -8.09 25.70 -2.54
N ASP A 392 -9.31 26.07 -2.90
CA ASP A 392 -9.76 26.15 -4.29
C ASP A 392 -9.02 27.25 -5.07
N LYS A 393 -8.68 28.38 -4.42
CA LYS A 393 -7.78 29.40 -4.99
C LYS A 393 -6.36 28.86 -5.22
N GLN A 394 -5.84 28.08 -4.28
CA GLN A 394 -4.54 27.44 -4.45
C GLN A 394 -4.52 26.46 -5.62
N PHE A 395 -5.58 25.66 -5.81
CA PHE A 395 -5.74 24.81 -7.00
C PHE A 395 -5.78 25.63 -8.29
N ALA A 396 -6.55 26.72 -8.33
CA ALA A 396 -6.63 27.57 -9.50
C ALA A 396 -5.28 28.21 -9.86
N ALA A 397 -4.49 28.59 -8.86
CA ALA A 397 -3.17 29.17 -9.08
C ALA A 397 -2.16 28.18 -9.71
N LEU A 398 -2.32 26.89 -9.52
CA LEU A 398 -1.46 25.85 -10.13
C LEU A 398 -1.58 25.82 -11.65
N LYS A 399 -2.74 26.16 -12.22
CA LYS A 399 -2.96 26.20 -13.68
C LYS A 399 -2.04 27.19 -14.39
N ASP A 400 -1.69 28.30 -13.70
CA ASP A 400 -0.97 29.41 -14.33
C ASP A 400 0.50 29.50 -13.93
N LYS A 401 0.87 29.06 -12.74
CA LYS A 401 2.19 29.39 -12.14
C LYS A 401 2.97 28.17 -11.61
N GLY A 402 2.35 27.00 -11.52
CA GLY A 402 2.92 25.92 -10.72
C GLY A 402 3.08 26.30 -9.24
N GLY A 403 3.40 25.36 -8.38
CA GLY A 403 3.62 25.62 -6.96
C GLY A 403 3.18 24.47 -6.06
N PRO A 404 3.19 24.69 -4.71
CA PRO A 404 2.73 23.69 -3.76
C PRO A 404 1.27 23.33 -3.98
N SER A 405 0.95 22.05 -4.15
CA SER A 405 -0.42 21.59 -4.32
C SER A 405 -1.10 21.31 -2.96
N PRO A 406 -2.37 21.70 -2.79
CA PRO A 406 -3.19 21.25 -1.68
C PRO A 406 -3.34 19.71 -1.65
N ASP A 407 -3.42 19.08 -2.81
CA ASP A 407 -3.35 17.61 -2.94
C ASP A 407 -1.89 17.14 -2.95
N LYS A 408 -1.45 16.56 -1.84
CA LYS A 408 -0.07 16.11 -1.68
C LYS A 408 0.33 14.96 -2.62
N ALA A 409 -0.62 14.24 -3.17
CA ALA A 409 -0.34 13.21 -4.17
C ALA A 409 0.17 13.77 -5.52
N VAL A 410 -0.10 15.04 -5.80
CA VAL A 410 0.33 15.74 -7.03
C VAL A 410 1.17 16.98 -6.74
N ASP A 411 1.59 17.18 -5.50
CA ASP A 411 2.51 18.25 -5.10
C ASP A 411 3.92 17.91 -5.59
N ALA A 412 4.55 18.82 -6.33
CA ALA A 412 5.82 18.56 -7.00
C ALA A 412 6.97 18.17 -6.05
N GLU A 413 7.07 18.83 -4.89
CA GLU A 413 8.12 18.52 -3.90
C GLU A 413 7.86 17.18 -3.22
N VAL A 414 6.60 16.88 -2.91
CA VAL A 414 6.22 15.56 -2.36
C VAL A 414 6.46 14.46 -3.38
N GLN A 415 6.09 14.67 -4.65
CA GLN A 415 6.39 13.71 -5.71
C GLN A 415 7.89 13.49 -5.89
N LYS A 416 8.70 14.55 -5.89
CA LYS A 416 10.15 14.43 -5.95
C LYS A 416 10.71 13.59 -4.79
N MET A 417 10.24 13.82 -3.58
CA MET A 417 10.59 13.03 -2.40
C MET A 417 10.16 11.57 -2.55
N ILE A 418 8.95 11.30 -3.06
CA ILE A 418 8.44 9.94 -3.24
C ILE A 418 9.18 9.22 -4.37
N LEU A 419 9.17 9.80 -5.57
CA LEU A 419 9.58 9.13 -6.81
C LEU A 419 11.09 9.12 -7.01
N GLY A 420 11.77 10.19 -6.56
CA GLY A 420 13.21 10.38 -6.73
C GLY A 420 14.08 9.64 -5.71
N THR A 421 13.53 9.21 -4.57
CA THR A 421 14.31 8.52 -3.56
C THR A 421 14.56 7.06 -3.96
N ASP A 422 15.84 6.67 -4.01
CA ASP A 422 16.26 5.29 -4.19
C ASP A 422 16.70 4.70 -2.85
N VAL A 423 15.77 4.04 -2.18
CA VAL A 423 16.00 3.49 -0.83
C VAL A 423 16.97 2.30 -0.82
N MET A 424 17.06 1.54 -1.93
CA MET A 424 18.01 0.44 -2.03
C MET A 424 19.43 0.98 -2.14
N ARG A 425 19.66 2.02 -2.93
CA ARG A 425 20.95 2.70 -3.01
C ARG A 425 21.36 3.30 -1.67
N ILE A 426 20.44 4.00 -0.99
CA ILE A 426 20.70 4.56 0.36
C ILE A 426 21.12 3.43 1.32
N ALA A 427 20.36 2.34 1.38
CA ALA A 427 20.70 1.20 2.22
C ALA A 427 22.07 0.60 1.88
N ASN A 428 22.38 0.50 0.58
CA ASN A 428 23.67 -0.02 0.14
C ASN A 428 24.83 0.86 0.55
N ASP A 429 24.69 2.17 0.38
CA ASP A 429 25.78 3.16 0.57
C ASP A 429 26.02 3.44 2.06
N GLU A 430 24.97 3.40 2.89
CA GLU A 430 25.06 3.75 4.30
C GLU A 430 25.22 2.53 5.23
N PHE A 431 25.10 1.29 4.71
CA PHE A 431 25.08 0.07 5.52
C PHE A 431 26.28 -0.01 6.49
N GLU A 432 27.51 0.07 5.97
CA GLU A 432 28.72 -0.12 6.79
C GLU A 432 28.81 0.89 7.93
N ALA A 433 28.55 2.16 7.64
CA ALA A 433 28.61 3.23 8.62
C ALA A 433 27.54 3.07 9.72
N LEU A 434 26.32 2.69 9.35
CA LEU A 434 25.23 2.47 10.28
C LEU A 434 25.41 1.18 11.07
N PHE A 435 25.84 0.09 10.44
CA PHE A 435 26.08 -1.19 11.09
C PHE A 435 27.16 -1.14 12.16
N GLN A 436 28.22 -0.37 11.93
CA GLN A 436 29.29 -0.18 12.92
C GLN A 436 28.89 0.73 14.09
N LYS A 437 27.92 1.62 13.86
CA LYS A 437 27.43 2.55 14.89
C LYS A 437 26.43 1.91 15.86
N LEU A 438 25.71 0.90 15.41
CA LEU A 438 24.70 0.15 16.15
C LEU A 438 25.31 -0.99 16.95
#